data_02deadbd4bd056aacc05e635df63c049
#
_entry.id   02deadbd4bd056aacc05e635df63c049
#
_cell.length_a   1.000
_cell.length_b   1.000
_cell.length_c   1.000
_cell.angle_alpha   90.00
_cell.angle_beta   90.00
_cell.angle_gamma   90.00
#
_symmetry.space_group_name_H-M   'P 1'
#
loop_
_entity.id
_entity.type
_entity.pdbx_description
1 polymer ?
#
loop_
_entity_poly.entity_id
_entity_poly.type
_entity_poly.pdbx_seq_one_letter_code
_entity_poly.pdbx_strand_id
1 'polypeptide(L)' 'MKIIMILATGALITFTADKRTNPDCFSKGYEIMKNIATYHGPGPEQGWVLNDSNVQVAGWYCQ' A
#
# COMPACT_ATOMS: atom_id res chain seq x y z
N MET A 1 -14.32 -6.35 0.15
CA MET A 1 -13.58 -5.13 0.56
C MET A 1 -12.53 -4.81 -0.49
N LYS A 2 -12.49 -3.57 -0.92
CA LYS A 2 -11.44 -3.09 -1.82
C LYS A 2 -10.45 -2.22 -1.06
N ILE A 3 -9.17 -2.45 -1.29
CA ILE A 3 -8.10 -1.65 -0.71
C ILE A 3 -7.50 -0.82 -1.84
N ILE A 4 -7.57 0.49 -1.70
CA ILE A 4 -7.05 1.42 -2.71
C ILE A 4 -5.74 2.01 -2.17
N MET A 5 -4.62 1.64 -2.80
CA MET A 5 -3.31 2.15 -2.43
C MET A 5 -2.99 3.39 -3.25
N ILE A 6 -2.58 4.44 -2.58
CA ILE A 6 -2.27 5.74 -3.18
C ILE A 6 -0.76 5.86 -3.31
N LEU A 7 -0.28 6.14 -4.51
CA LEU A 7 1.14 6.34 -4.77
C LEU A 7 1.47 7.84 -4.74
N ALA A 8 2.73 8.15 -4.52
CA ALA A 8 3.19 9.55 -4.45
C ALA A 8 2.96 10.31 -5.75
N THR A 9 2.85 9.62 -6.88
CA THR A 9 2.53 10.22 -8.17
C THR A 9 1.07 10.60 -8.34
N GLY A 10 0.21 10.16 -7.41
CA GLY A 10 -1.23 10.30 -7.51
C GLY A 10 -1.92 9.09 -8.14
N ALA A 11 -1.16 8.11 -8.61
CA ALA A 11 -1.73 6.89 -9.17
C ALA A 11 -2.35 6.03 -8.08
N LEU A 12 -3.36 5.24 -8.44
CA LEU A 12 -4.08 4.36 -7.52
C LEU A 12 -3.93 2.91 -7.97
N ILE A 13 -3.74 2.01 -7.00
CA ILE A 13 -3.74 0.57 -7.23
C ILE A 13 -4.84 -0.04 -6.36
N THR A 14 -5.71 -0.84 -6.98
CA THR A 14 -6.83 -1.48 -6.26
C THR A 14 -6.53 -2.94 -6.01
N PHE A 15 -6.72 -3.38 -4.77
CA PHE A 15 -6.63 -4.77 -4.37
C PHE A 15 -7.98 -5.21 -3.80
N THR A 16 -8.29 -6.50 -3.94
CA THR A 16 -9.50 -7.08 -3.38
C THR A 16 -9.16 -7.98 -2.22
N ALA A 17 -9.87 -7.86 -1.10
CA ALA A 17 -9.69 -8.68 0.08
C ALA A 17 -11.04 -9.18 0.59
N ASP A 18 -11.04 -10.37 1.22
CA ASP A 18 -12.24 -10.95 1.80
C ASP A 18 -12.46 -10.35 3.19
N LYS A 19 -13.63 -9.75 3.41
CA LYS A 19 -13.99 -9.17 4.71
C LYS A 19 -14.02 -10.19 5.84
N ARG A 20 -14.32 -11.45 5.53
CA ARG A 20 -14.40 -12.50 6.55
C ARG A 20 -13.04 -12.91 7.07
N THR A 21 -12.03 -12.90 6.21
CA THR A 21 -10.67 -13.28 6.59
C THR A 21 -9.78 -12.08 6.87
N ASN A 22 -10.15 -10.90 6.38
CA ASN A 22 -9.38 -9.67 6.51
C ASN A 22 -10.28 -8.51 6.93
N PRO A 23 -10.76 -8.51 8.19
CA PRO A 23 -11.71 -7.49 8.65
C PRO A 23 -11.09 -6.10 8.83
N ASP A 24 -9.76 -6.03 8.97
CA ASP A 24 -9.04 -4.79 9.22
C ASP A 24 -8.34 -4.31 7.95
N CYS A 25 -8.83 -3.21 7.39
CA CYS A 25 -8.27 -2.61 6.18
C CYS A 25 -6.81 -2.20 6.37
N PHE A 26 -6.50 -1.56 7.49
CA PHE A 26 -5.15 -1.05 7.72
C PHE A 26 -4.13 -2.19 7.75
N SER A 27 -4.41 -3.25 8.50
CA SER A 27 -3.51 -4.39 8.62
C SER A 27 -3.34 -5.10 7.28
N LYS A 28 -4.42 -5.27 6.53
CA LYS A 28 -4.34 -5.94 5.22
C LYS A 28 -3.59 -5.08 4.20
N GLY A 29 -3.84 -3.79 4.19
CA GLY A 29 -3.09 -2.85 3.32
C GLY A 29 -1.60 -2.87 3.62
N TYR A 30 -1.23 -2.89 4.90
CA TYR A 30 0.17 -2.98 5.32
C TYR A 30 0.81 -4.29 4.86
N GLU A 31 0.10 -5.40 5.01
CA GLU A 31 0.58 -6.71 4.58
C GLU A 31 0.85 -6.73 3.06
N ILE A 32 -0.09 -6.21 2.27
CA ILE A 32 0.08 -6.12 0.82
C ILE A 32 1.30 -5.25 0.49
N MET A 33 1.42 -4.09 1.13
CA MET A 33 2.52 -3.16 0.89
C MET A 33 3.87 -3.82 1.17
N LYS A 34 3.99 -4.58 2.25
CA LYS A 34 5.25 -5.26 2.59
C LYS A 34 5.68 -6.26 1.53
N ASN A 35 4.73 -6.82 0.79
CA ASN A 35 5.03 -7.80 -0.25
C ASN A 35 5.45 -7.18 -1.57
N ILE A 36 5.03 -5.94 -1.85
CA ILE A 36 5.28 -5.29 -3.14
C ILE A 36 6.22 -4.09 -3.04
N ALA A 37 6.61 -3.71 -1.82
CA ALA A 37 7.45 -2.54 -1.58
C ALA A 37 8.54 -2.87 -0.58
N THR A 38 9.58 -2.04 -0.55
CA THR A 38 10.70 -2.15 0.39
C THR A 38 10.83 -0.84 1.17
N TYR A 39 11.08 -0.94 2.47
CA TYR A 39 11.27 0.23 3.31
C TYR A 39 12.68 0.78 3.13
N HIS A 40 12.78 2.06 2.77
CA HIS A 40 14.06 2.73 2.50
C HIS A 40 14.47 3.72 3.59
N GLY A 41 13.79 3.70 4.75
CA GLY A 41 14.13 4.55 5.87
C GLY A 41 13.19 5.74 5.99
N PRO A 42 13.39 6.57 7.05
CA PRO A 42 12.54 7.74 7.28
C PRO A 42 12.84 8.87 6.29
N GLY A 43 11.83 9.70 6.04
CA GLY A 43 11.99 10.88 5.22
C GLY A 43 10.92 11.01 4.15
N PRO A 44 10.74 12.22 3.60
CA PRO A 44 9.65 12.47 2.65
C PRO A 44 9.83 11.80 1.29
N GLU A 45 11.08 11.47 0.93
CA GLU A 45 11.37 10.82 -0.36
C GLU A 45 11.79 9.37 -0.20
N GLN A 46 11.61 8.83 1.01
CA GLN A 46 11.96 7.45 1.32
C GLN A 46 10.73 6.67 1.78
N GLY A 47 10.79 5.97 2.91
CA GLY A 47 9.66 5.17 3.36
C GLY A 47 9.48 3.94 2.49
N TRP A 48 8.23 3.55 2.21
CA TRP A 48 7.93 2.36 1.44
C TRP A 48 7.89 2.67 -0.05
N VAL A 49 8.74 2.01 -0.82
CA VAL A 49 8.93 2.24 -2.26
C VAL A 49 8.67 0.94 -3.00
N LEU A 50 7.82 0.99 -4.04
CA LEU A 50 7.48 -0.18 -4.84
C LEU A 50 8.72 -0.77 -5.49
N ASN A 51 8.84 -2.12 -5.46
CA ASN A 51 10.04 -2.81 -5.93
C ASN A 51 10.23 -2.73 -7.44
N ASP A 52 9.12 -2.71 -8.20
CA ASP A 52 9.18 -2.78 -9.66
C ASP A 52 9.21 -1.40 -10.34
N SER A 53 8.71 -0.36 -9.69
CA SER A 53 8.60 0.96 -10.31
C SER A 53 9.37 2.05 -9.58
N ASN A 54 9.88 1.77 -8.38
CA ASN A 54 10.57 2.73 -7.51
C ASN A 54 9.70 3.94 -7.15
N VAL A 55 8.37 3.76 -7.14
CA VAL A 55 7.44 4.81 -6.76
C VAL A 55 7.08 4.66 -5.28
N GLN A 56 7.10 5.76 -4.54
CA GLN A 56 6.79 5.77 -3.13
C GLN A 56 5.29 5.55 -2.89
N VAL A 57 4.96 4.77 -1.87
CA VAL A 57 3.58 4.55 -1.43
C VAL A 57 3.22 5.66 -0.44
N ALA A 58 2.15 6.41 -0.74
CA ALA A 58 1.70 7.50 0.13
C ALA A 58 0.74 6.99 1.22
N GLY A 59 -0.07 5.98 0.92
CA GLY A 59 -1.01 5.43 1.87
C GLY A 59 -2.03 4.52 1.21
N TRP A 60 -3.08 4.15 1.95
CA TRP A 60 -4.17 3.35 1.41
C TRP A 60 -5.45 3.61 2.20
N TYR A 61 -6.58 3.27 1.57
CA TYR A 61 -7.88 3.30 2.22
C TYR A 61 -8.75 2.16 1.69
N CYS A 62 -9.86 1.88 2.36
CA CYS A 62 -10.77 0.82 1.97
C CYS A 62 -12.10 1.37 1.49
N GLN A 63 -12.67 0.63 0.58
CA GLN A 63 -13.97 0.92 0.00
C GLN A 63 -14.92 -0.25 0.13
#